data_dbdcf4c8b2efdd90778c1ccd0ec08f8e
#
_entry.id   dbdcf4c8b2efdd90778c1ccd0ec08f8e
#
_cell.length_a   1.000
_cell.length_b   1.000
_cell.length_c   1.000
_cell.angle_alpha   90.00
_cell.angle_beta   90.00
_cell.angle_gamma   90.00
#
_symmetry.space_group_name_H-M   'P 1'
#
loop_
_entity.id
_entity.type
_entity.pdbx_description
1 polymer ?
#
loop_
_entity_poly.entity_id
_entity_poly.type
_entity_poly.pdbx_seq_one_letter_code
_entity_poly.pdbx_strand_id
1 'polypeptide(L)'
;GYANQYARIAYYKPNYNFAISARQFQIFDEVDIGPYRAMPQIDFNYYKNDLANGWGDFKLFSQAVRFDNDSALMPTAWRFHVEPSLATAMSNKYGSLNIETKLYATHYNQKKGSSSSAEDVQKSVNRVLPQLKVDLQTVLASNKTLFDGYTQTLEPHVQYLYRPYKDQSNIGSKRVNNYLGFGYDSALVQQDYYSLFRDRRYSGLDRISSANQVTVGGTTRFYDRNADERFNFSAGQIYYLTASKIDDNPSNRTSKSSSSWALESNWKISNKWN
;
A
#
# COMPACT_ATOMS: atom_id res chain seq x y z
N GLY A 1 8.30 8.49 -7.00
CA GLY A 1 7.59 9.65 -7.53
C GLY A 1 6.75 10.35 -6.46
N TYR A 2 6.51 11.60 -6.61
CA TYR A 2 5.64 12.37 -5.75
C TYR A 2 4.49 12.99 -6.58
N ALA A 3 3.38 13.28 -5.92
CA ALA A 3 2.23 13.90 -6.56
C ALA A 3 2.01 15.31 -6.02
N ASN A 4 1.89 16.28 -6.93
CA ASN A 4 1.47 17.62 -6.62
C ASN A 4 -0.02 17.77 -6.90
N GLN A 5 -0.80 18.10 -5.89
CA GLN A 5 -2.24 18.27 -6.03
C GLN A 5 -2.55 19.73 -6.43
N TYR A 6 -3.27 19.93 -7.53
CA TYR A 6 -3.67 21.26 -7.98
C TYR A 6 -5.00 21.72 -7.40
N ALA A 7 -5.97 20.81 -7.38
CA ALA A 7 -7.31 21.12 -6.92
C ALA A 7 -7.99 19.85 -6.44
N ARG A 8 -8.86 20.00 -5.45
CA ARG A 8 -9.69 18.90 -4.94
C ARG A 8 -10.97 19.45 -4.36
N ILE A 9 -12.11 18.87 -4.77
CA ILE A 9 -13.42 19.11 -4.18
C ILE A 9 -13.90 17.77 -3.62
N ALA A 10 -14.33 17.76 -2.36
CA ALA A 10 -14.77 16.55 -1.69
C ALA A 10 -16.10 16.74 -0.98
N TYR A 11 -16.90 15.69 -0.93
CA TYR A 11 -18.18 15.63 -0.23
C TYR A 11 -18.18 14.41 0.68
N TYR A 12 -18.53 14.63 1.94
CA TYR A 12 -18.47 13.62 2.98
C TYR A 12 -19.83 13.40 3.63
N LYS A 13 -20.21 12.13 3.74
CA LYS A 13 -21.32 11.63 4.55
C LYS A 13 -20.81 10.51 5.47
N PRO A 14 -21.56 10.13 6.54
CA PRO A 14 -21.06 9.11 7.47
C PRO A 14 -20.74 7.76 6.86
N ASN A 15 -21.43 7.37 5.79
CA ASN A 15 -21.28 6.05 5.16
C ASN A 15 -20.74 6.11 3.73
N TYR A 16 -20.55 7.30 3.15
CA TYR A 16 -19.90 7.43 1.86
C TYR A 16 -19.24 8.79 1.71
N ASN A 17 -18.27 8.84 0.83
CA ASN A 17 -17.68 10.11 0.38
C ASN A 17 -17.28 9.99 -1.08
N PHE A 18 -17.19 11.13 -1.75
CA PHE A 18 -16.56 11.21 -3.06
C PHE A 18 -15.75 12.48 -3.19
N ALA A 19 -14.77 12.44 -4.09
CA ALA A 19 -13.91 13.57 -4.38
C ALA A 19 -13.61 13.64 -5.86
N ILE A 20 -13.50 14.86 -6.37
CA ILE A 20 -13.01 15.15 -7.72
C ILE A 20 -11.71 15.91 -7.55
N SER A 21 -10.65 15.48 -8.21
CA SER A 21 -9.33 16.10 -8.09
C SER A 21 -8.60 16.19 -9.42
N ALA A 22 -7.61 17.05 -9.45
CA ALA A 22 -6.63 17.18 -10.51
C ALA A 22 -5.25 17.15 -9.88
N ARG A 23 -4.37 16.25 -10.34
CA ARG A 23 -3.04 16.06 -9.79
C ARG A 23 -2.02 15.87 -10.90
N GLN A 24 -0.75 16.10 -10.55
CA GLN A 24 0.39 15.82 -11.42
C GLN A 24 1.36 14.91 -10.69
N PHE A 25 1.81 13.84 -11.37
CA PHE A 25 2.79 12.90 -10.85
C PHE A 25 4.11 13.07 -11.57
N GLN A 26 5.21 13.10 -10.84
CA GLN A 26 6.55 12.98 -11.39
C GLN A 26 7.05 11.56 -11.14
N ILE A 27 7.25 10.80 -12.23
CA ILE A 27 7.56 9.37 -12.11
C ILE A 27 9.07 9.13 -12.09
N PHE A 28 9.88 9.97 -12.78
CA PHE A 28 11.35 9.84 -12.82
C PHE A 28 12.03 11.20 -12.95
N ASP A 29 13.17 11.36 -12.27
CA ASP A 29 13.97 12.59 -12.26
C ASP A 29 14.91 12.74 -13.47
N GLU A 30 15.08 11.71 -14.29
CA GLU A 30 16.21 11.67 -15.25
C GLU A 30 15.82 11.77 -16.72
N VAL A 31 14.58 11.96 -17.06
CA VAL A 31 14.16 11.99 -18.47
C VAL A 31 13.30 13.21 -18.75
N ASP A 32 13.55 13.81 -19.92
CA ASP A 32 12.71 14.88 -20.50
C ASP A 32 11.24 14.46 -20.77
N ILE A 33 10.75 13.49 -20.04
CA ILE A 33 9.37 13.08 -20.07
C ILE A 33 8.66 13.81 -18.94
N GLY A 34 7.82 14.75 -19.29
CA GLY A 34 7.02 15.48 -18.34
C GLY A 34 6.18 14.55 -17.45
N PRO A 35 5.77 15.01 -16.27
CA PRO A 35 4.97 14.21 -15.35
C PRO A 35 3.61 13.87 -15.96
N TYR A 36 3.06 12.72 -15.55
CA TYR A 36 1.66 12.42 -15.84
C TYR A 36 0.73 13.32 -15.02
N ARG A 37 -0.37 13.73 -15.64
CA ARG A 37 -1.47 14.40 -14.97
C ARG A 37 -2.60 13.41 -14.78
N ALA A 38 -3.19 13.40 -13.60
CA ALA A 38 -4.45 12.72 -13.30
C ALA A 38 -5.56 13.77 -13.28
N MET A 39 -6.26 13.95 -14.40
CA MET A 39 -7.25 15.00 -14.57
C MET A 39 -8.33 14.57 -15.58
N PRO A 40 -9.58 14.38 -15.17
CA PRO A 40 -10.04 14.36 -13.78
C PRO A 40 -9.71 13.05 -13.07
N GLN A 41 -9.70 13.08 -11.74
CA GLN A 41 -9.73 11.89 -10.92
C GLN A 41 -10.97 11.96 -10.03
N ILE A 42 -11.79 10.92 -10.06
CA ILE A 42 -13.01 10.80 -9.28
C ILE A 42 -12.84 9.60 -8.37
N ASP A 43 -12.88 9.83 -7.06
CA ASP A 43 -12.80 8.79 -6.03
C ASP A 43 -14.14 8.69 -5.33
N PHE A 44 -14.61 7.46 -5.12
CA PHE A 44 -15.81 7.17 -4.36
C PHE A 44 -15.51 6.09 -3.33
N ASN A 45 -15.91 6.33 -2.07
CA ASN A 45 -15.80 5.38 -0.98
C ASN A 45 -17.16 5.16 -0.34
N TYR A 46 -17.48 3.90 -0.07
CA TYR A 46 -18.66 3.50 0.66
C TYR A 46 -18.24 2.60 1.84
N TYR A 47 -18.87 2.81 2.98
CA TYR A 47 -18.58 2.05 4.20
C TYR A 47 -19.89 1.53 4.80
N LYS A 48 -19.90 0.26 5.16
CA LYS A 48 -20.96 -0.31 5.95
C LYS A 48 -20.36 -1.17 7.06
N ASN A 49 -20.43 -0.65 8.27
CA ASN A 49 -19.92 -1.32 9.46
C ASN A 49 -21.00 -2.22 10.07
N ASP A 50 -20.56 -3.13 10.93
CA ASP A 50 -21.43 -3.99 11.74
C ASP A 50 -22.41 -4.86 10.92
N LEU A 51 -21.93 -5.40 9.80
CA LEU A 51 -22.69 -6.38 9.03
C LEU A 51 -22.99 -7.61 9.90
N ALA A 52 -24.17 -8.19 9.73
CA ALA A 52 -24.59 -9.40 10.43
C ALA A 52 -24.37 -9.31 11.95
N ASN A 53 -24.88 -8.24 12.58
CA ASN A 53 -24.79 -7.98 14.03
C ASN A 53 -23.36 -7.80 14.56
N GLY A 54 -22.54 -7.07 13.81
CA GLY A 54 -21.17 -6.76 14.20
C GLY A 54 -20.14 -7.80 13.78
N TRP A 55 -20.54 -8.75 12.93
CA TRP A 55 -19.65 -9.81 12.47
C TRP A 55 -18.59 -9.32 11.51
N GLY A 56 -18.84 -8.27 10.73
CA GLY A 56 -17.87 -7.77 9.76
C GLY A 56 -18.16 -6.36 9.30
N ASP A 57 -17.16 -5.79 8.62
CA ASP A 57 -17.19 -4.46 8.01
C ASP A 57 -16.97 -4.58 6.52
N PHE A 58 -17.79 -3.88 5.74
CA PHE A 58 -17.66 -3.79 4.29
C PHE A 58 -17.15 -2.41 3.89
N LYS A 59 -16.20 -2.38 2.94
CA LYS A 59 -15.72 -1.16 2.28
C LYS A 59 -15.75 -1.35 0.79
N LEU A 60 -16.11 -0.28 0.08
CA LEU A 60 -15.99 -0.22 -1.37
C LEU A 60 -15.21 1.04 -1.72
N PHE A 61 -14.05 0.87 -2.33
CA PHE A 61 -13.32 1.95 -2.98
C PHE A 61 -13.52 1.84 -4.49
N SER A 62 -13.80 2.97 -5.15
CA SER A 62 -13.84 3.01 -6.60
C SER A 62 -13.23 4.30 -7.11
N GLN A 63 -12.63 4.23 -8.28
CA GLN A 63 -11.94 5.36 -8.87
C GLN A 63 -12.10 5.33 -10.39
N ALA A 64 -12.35 6.51 -10.98
CA ALA A 64 -12.20 6.76 -12.39
C ALA A 64 -11.17 7.87 -12.56
N VAL A 65 -10.15 7.65 -13.36
CA VAL A 65 -9.08 8.63 -13.56
C VAL A 65 -8.62 8.61 -15.02
N ARG A 66 -8.36 9.81 -15.53
CA ARG A 66 -7.70 10.00 -16.82
C ARG A 66 -6.27 10.42 -16.61
N PHE A 67 -5.33 9.65 -17.18
CA PHE A 67 -3.91 9.98 -17.20
C PHE A 67 -3.54 10.60 -18.54
N ASP A 68 -2.93 11.76 -18.48
CA ASP A 68 -2.51 12.53 -19.62
C ASP A 68 -1.05 12.99 -19.47
N ASN A 69 -0.36 13.21 -20.59
CA ASN A 69 1.04 13.62 -20.62
C ASN A 69 1.29 14.46 -21.85
N ASP A 70 2.15 15.47 -21.75
CA ASP A 70 2.48 16.36 -22.87
C ASP A 70 3.42 15.72 -23.91
N SER A 71 4.06 14.60 -23.58
CA SER A 71 4.95 13.92 -24.52
C SER A 71 4.17 13.18 -25.60
N ALA A 72 4.54 13.41 -26.84
CA ALA A 72 3.99 12.66 -27.97
C ALA A 72 4.42 11.19 -28.00
N LEU A 73 5.40 10.80 -27.20
CA LEU A 73 5.91 9.42 -27.10
C LEU A 73 5.18 8.59 -26.05
N MET A 74 4.52 9.23 -25.11
CA MET A 74 3.92 8.54 -23.96
C MET A 74 2.44 8.25 -24.18
N PRO A 75 1.97 7.07 -23.75
CA PRO A 75 0.55 6.74 -23.84
C PRO A 75 -0.28 7.55 -22.84
N THR A 76 -1.56 7.65 -23.14
CA THR A 76 -2.59 8.18 -22.22
C THR A 76 -3.57 7.08 -21.89
N ALA A 77 -4.32 7.24 -20.79
CA ALA A 77 -5.25 6.20 -20.39
C ALA A 77 -6.41 6.73 -19.55
N TRP A 78 -7.53 6.03 -19.63
CA TRP A 78 -8.54 6.00 -18.59
C TRP A 78 -8.35 4.73 -17.77
N ARG A 79 -8.42 4.87 -16.45
CA ARG A 79 -8.43 3.74 -15.52
C ARG A 79 -9.70 3.77 -14.70
N PHE A 80 -10.38 2.62 -14.64
CA PHE A 80 -11.54 2.40 -13.80
C PHE A 80 -11.22 1.29 -12.82
N HIS A 81 -11.38 1.55 -11.54
CA HIS A 81 -10.99 0.64 -10.47
C HIS A 81 -12.12 0.47 -9.46
N VAL A 82 -12.37 -0.76 -9.06
CA VAL A 82 -13.33 -1.11 -8.01
C VAL A 82 -12.64 -2.08 -7.05
N GLU A 83 -12.72 -1.76 -5.75
CA GLU A 83 -12.01 -2.50 -4.72
C GLU A 83 -12.93 -2.75 -3.52
N PRO A 84 -13.82 -3.77 -3.60
CA PRO A 84 -14.59 -4.19 -2.45
C PRO A 84 -13.73 -4.95 -1.46
N SER A 85 -13.97 -4.74 -0.17
CA SER A 85 -13.30 -5.48 0.90
C SER A 85 -14.28 -5.81 2.04
N LEU A 86 -14.03 -6.95 2.66
CA LEU A 86 -14.78 -7.43 3.80
C LEU A 86 -13.80 -7.82 4.90
N ALA A 87 -13.95 -7.25 6.08
CA ALA A 87 -13.06 -7.49 7.21
C ALA A 87 -13.84 -7.95 8.45
N THR A 88 -13.27 -8.92 9.15
CA THR A 88 -13.76 -9.38 10.45
C THR A 88 -12.64 -9.16 11.47
N ALA A 89 -12.93 -8.43 12.54
CA ALA A 89 -11.99 -8.18 13.60
C ALA A 89 -12.50 -8.77 14.91
N MET A 90 -11.64 -9.53 15.59
CA MET A 90 -11.91 -10.10 16.90
C MET A 90 -10.81 -9.66 17.86
N SER A 91 -11.19 -9.21 19.05
CA SER A 91 -10.21 -8.80 20.04
C SER A 91 -10.66 -9.17 21.44
N ASN A 92 -9.67 -9.42 22.30
CA ASN A 92 -9.86 -9.62 23.72
C ASN A 92 -8.67 -9.03 24.48
N LYS A 93 -8.59 -9.28 25.79
CA LYS A 93 -7.49 -8.77 26.61
C LYS A 93 -6.10 -9.31 26.23
N TYR A 94 -6.02 -10.39 25.45
CA TYR A 94 -4.75 -11.01 25.05
C TYR A 94 -4.26 -10.54 23.68
N GLY A 95 -5.16 -10.04 22.83
CA GLY A 95 -4.74 -9.61 21.50
C GLY A 95 -5.89 -9.38 20.55
N SER A 96 -5.54 -9.19 19.28
CA SER A 96 -6.51 -8.95 18.21
C SER A 96 -6.17 -9.82 16.99
N LEU A 97 -7.21 -10.29 16.33
CA LEU A 97 -7.13 -10.98 15.03
C LEU A 97 -8.01 -10.24 14.03
N ASN A 98 -7.44 -9.88 12.89
CA ASN A 98 -8.16 -9.26 11.78
C ASN A 98 -7.99 -10.12 10.52
N ILE A 99 -9.11 -10.47 9.91
CA ILE A 99 -9.14 -11.21 8.64
C ILE A 99 -9.83 -10.32 7.62
N GLU A 100 -9.14 -10.01 6.53
CA GLU A 100 -9.65 -9.19 5.44
C GLU A 100 -9.55 -9.91 4.11
N THR A 101 -10.64 -9.90 3.36
CA THR A 101 -10.67 -10.30 1.95
C THR A 101 -10.95 -9.09 1.10
N LYS A 102 -10.25 -8.99 -0.02
CA LYS A 102 -10.32 -7.84 -0.93
C LYS A 102 -10.24 -8.31 -2.37
N LEU A 103 -10.88 -7.56 -3.25
CA LEU A 103 -10.78 -7.76 -4.68
C LEU A 103 -10.31 -6.46 -5.32
N TYR A 104 -9.25 -6.55 -6.14
CA TYR A 104 -8.80 -5.45 -6.99
C TYR A 104 -9.29 -5.73 -8.41
N ALA A 105 -10.26 -4.96 -8.90
CA ALA A 105 -10.77 -5.07 -10.25
C ALA A 105 -10.49 -3.77 -10.98
N THR A 106 -9.69 -3.83 -12.06
CA THR A 106 -9.22 -2.65 -12.76
C THR A 106 -9.38 -2.84 -14.27
N HIS A 107 -9.86 -1.80 -14.93
CA HIS A 107 -9.97 -1.72 -16.38
C HIS A 107 -9.21 -0.50 -16.89
N TYR A 108 -8.39 -0.70 -17.93
CA TYR A 108 -7.67 0.36 -18.62
C TYR A 108 -8.15 0.48 -20.05
N ASN A 109 -8.33 1.72 -20.49
CA ASN A 109 -8.50 2.05 -21.89
C ASN A 109 -7.33 2.94 -22.28
N GLN A 110 -6.36 2.37 -23.00
CA GLN A 110 -5.07 3.02 -23.28
C GLN A 110 -5.02 3.51 -24.72
N LYS A 111 -4.37 4.65 -24.92
CA LYS A 111 -4.13 5.24 -26.22
C LYS A 111 -2.64 5.46 -26.41
N LYS A 112 -2.12 4.99 -27.54
CA LYS A 112 -0.75 5.21 -27.98
C LYS A 112 -0.44 6.70 -28.07
N GLY A 113 0.83 7.08 -27.81
CA GLY A 113 1.30 8.44 -28.05
C GLY A 113 1.15 8.85 -29.53
N SER A 114 1.06 10.14 -29.78
CA SER A 114 0.78 10.69 -31.11
C SER A 114 1.94 10.62 -32.08
N SER A 115 3.19 10.44 -31.60
CA SER A 115 4.37 10.30 -32.44
C SER A 115 4.37 8.97 -33.21
N SER A 116 4.89 8.96 -34.43
CA SER A 116 5.13 7.73 -35.18
C SER A 116 6.14 6.80 -34.50
N SER A 117 7.01 7.36 -33.64
CA SER A 117 7.98 6.61 -32.84
C SER A 117 7.45 6.15 -31.49
N ALA A 118 6.19 6.46 -31.15
CA ALA A 118 5.59 6.05 -29.92
C ALA A 118 5.40 4.53 -29.88
N GLU A 119 5.59 3.95 -28.70
CA GLU A 119 5.41 2.52 -28.46
C GLU A 119 3.93 2.15 -28.56
N ASP A 120 3.65 1.00 -29.17
CA ASP A 120 2.29 0.45 -29.18
C ASP A 120 1.89 0.03 -27.77
N VAL A 121 0.64 0.31 -27.43
CA VAL A 121 0.03 -0.12 -26.17
C VAL A 121 -1.24 -0.92 -26.43
N GLN A 122 -1.52 -1.82 -25.56
CA GLN A 122 -2.77 -2.57 -25.60
C GLN A 122 -3.93 -1.64 -25.25
N LYS A 123 -4.93 -1.55 -26.17
CA LYS A 123 -6.03 -0.61 -26.01
C LYS A 123 -6.89 -0.90 -24.77
N SER A 124 -7.18 -2.17 -24.51
CA SER A 124 -8.03 -2.60 -23.42
C SER A 124 -7.30 -3.59 -22.54
N VAL A 125 -7.20 -3.31 -21.26
CA VAL A 125 -6.56 -4.17 -20.26
C VAL A 125 -7.51 -4.37 -19.10
N ASN A 126 -7.74 -5.62 -18.72
CA ASN A 126 -8.51 -5.98 -17.53
C ASN A 126 -7.62 -6.73 -16.54
N ARG A 127 -7.78 -6.43 -15.28
CA ARG A 127 -7.06 -7.10 -14.21
C ARG A 127 -7.97 -7.31 -13.02
N VAL A 128 -8.03 -8.55 -12.52
CA VAL A 128 -8.77 -8.91 -11.30
C VAL A 128 -7.82 -9.70 -10.40
N LEU A 129 -7.61 -9.21 -9.19
CA LEU A 129 -6.72 -9.82 -8.20
C LEU A 129 -7.45 -9.95 -6.86
N PRO A 130 -7.71 -11.17 -6.37
CA PRO A 130 -8.18 -11.36 -5.01
C PRO A 130 -7.03 -11.25 -4.01
N GLN A 131 -7.34 -10.84 -2.78
CA GLN A 131 -6.37 -10.74 -1.69
C GLN A 131 -6.95 -11.27 -0.40
N LEU A 132 -6.13 -12.00 0.34
CA LEU A 132 -6.41 -12.41 1.72
C LEU A 132 -5.33 -11.86 2.63
N LYS A 133 -5.73 -11.22 3.72
CA LYS A 133 -4.84 -10.76 4.77
C LYS A 133 -5.34 -11.26 6.11
N VAL A 134 -4.45 -11.88 6.89
CA VAL A 134 -4.69 -12.32 8.26
C VAL A 134 -3.67 -11.65 9.15
N ASP A 135 -4.11 -10.86 10.11
CA ASP A 135 -3.25 -10.05 10.97
C ASP A 135 -3.52 -10.39 12.43
N LEU A 136 -2.47 -10.78 13.15
CA LEU A 136 -2.53 -11.14 14.55
C LEU A 136 -1.56 -10.27 15.35
N GLN A 137 -2.09 -9.60 16.35
CA GLN A 137 -1.33 -8.76 17.27
C GLN A 137 -1.65 -9.12 18.70
N THR A 138 -0.64 -9.14 19.56
CA THR A 138 -0.83 -9.32 20.99
C THR A 138 -0.06 -8.27 21.77
N VAL A 139 -0.45 -8.05 23.02
CA VAL A 139 0.29 -7.19 23.96
C VAL A 139 0.52 -7.99 25.23
N LEU A 140 1.79 -8.20 25.55
CA LEU A 140 2.24 -8.87 26.77
C LEU A 140 2.84 -7.83 27.70
N ALA A 141 2.27 -7.69 28.89
CA ALA A 141 2.76 -6.76 29.91
C ALA A 141 3.50 -7.53 31.00
N SER A 142 4.67 -7.05 31.39
CA SER A 142 5.40 -7.61 32.50
C SER A 142 4.79 -7.16 33.84
N ASN A 143 4.57 -8.10 34.78
CA ASN A 143 4.16 -7.77 36.14
C ASN A 143 5.32 -7.33 37.03
N LYS A 144 6.56 -7.42 36.52
CA LYS A 144 7.76 -7.05 37.26
C LYS A 144 8.26 -5.69 36.83
N THR A 145 8.65 -4.86 37.79
CA THR A 145 9.35 -3.63 37.49
C THR A 145 10.81 -3.94 37.16
N LEU A 146 11.36 -3.26 36.18
CA LEU A 146 12.77 -3.24 35.87
C LEU A 146 13.48 -2.18 36.71
N PHE A 147 14.75 -1.91 36.40
CA PHE A 147 15.51 -0.86 37.05
C PHE A 147 14.75 0.48 37.08
N ASP A 148 14.93 1.27 38.12
CA ASP A 148 14.29 2.59 38.29
C ASP A 148 12.76 2.60 38.24
N GLY A 149 12.10 1.47 38.47
CA GLY A 149 10.65 1.37 38.47
C GLY A 149 10.04 1.33 37.08
N TYR A 150 10.82 1.09 36.03
CA TYR A 150 10.33 0.93 34.67
C TYR A 150 9.55 -0.37 34.49
N THR A 151 8.49 -0.29 33.69
CA THR A 151 7.72 -1.46 33.23
C THR A 151 7.91 -1.66 31.73
N GLN A 152 7.70 -2.88 31.28
CA GLN A 152 7.92 -3.25 29.87
C GLN A 152 6.70 -3.95 29.30
N THR A 153 6.38 -3.64 28.04
CA THR A 153 5.45 -4.43 27.21
C THR A 153 6.20 -5.04 26.05
N LEU A 154 5.67 -6.14 25.56
CA LEU A 154 6.10 -6.78 24.30
C LEU A 154 4.88 -6.96 23.42
N GLU A 155 4.96 -6.49 22.16
CA GLU A 155 3.84 -6.50 21.21
C GLU A 155 4.24 -7.31 19.97
N PRO A 156 4.10 -8.65 19.99
CA PRO A 156 4.30 -9.47 18.80
C PRO A 156 3.23 -9.19 17.74
N HIS A 157 3.66 -9.18 16.48
CA HIS A 157 2.80 -8.93 15.35
C HIS A 157 3.14 -9.91 14.22
N VAL A 158 2.15 -10.67 13.75
CA VAL A 158 2.30 -11.61 12.63
C VAL A 158 1.21 -11.33 11.61
N GLN A 159 1.59 -11.25 10.35
CA GLN A 159 0.65 -11.03 9.25
C GLN A 159 0.92 -12.01 8.12
N TYR A 160 -0.14 -12.66 7.65
CA TYR A 160 -0.10 -13.42 6.41
C TYR A 160 -0.80 -12.62 5.32
N LEU A 161 -0.18 -12.52 4.14
CA LEU A 161 -0.72 -11.84 2.98
C LEU A 161 -0.61 -12.74 1.77
N TYR A 162 -1.73 -12.94 1.08
CA TYR A 162 -1.79 -13.68 -0.17
C TYR A 162 -2.51 -12.88 -1.25
N ARG A 163 -1.90 -12.83 -2.43
CA ARG A 163 -2.45 -12.28 -3.66
C ARG A 163 -1.79 -12.99 -4.84
N PRO A 164 -2.56 -13.55 -5.80
CA PRO A 164 -1.98 -14.28 -6.92
C PRO A 164 -1.19 -13.36 -7.86
N TYR A 165 -0.34 -13.97 -8.63
CA TYR A 165 0.43 -13.30 -9.67
C TYR A 165 -0.40 -13.05 -10.91
N LYS A 166 -0.25 -11.87 -11.49
CA LYS A 166 -0.69 -11.53 -12.83
C LYS A 166 0.33 -10.62 -13.49
N ASP A 167 0.71 -10.91 -14.73
CA ASP A 167 1.59 -10.06 -15.53
C ASP A 167 0.89 -8.73 -15.82
N GLN A 168 1.54 -7.63 -15.47
CA GLN A 168 1.03 -6.26 -15.61
C GLN A 168 1.91 -5.42 -16.53
N SER A 169 2.76 -6.06 -17.34
CA SER A 169 3.63 -5.38 -18.29
C SER A 169 2.87 -4.66 -19.41
N ASN A 170 1.60 -5.00 -19.60
CA ASN A 170 0.71 -4.38 -20.60
C ASN A 170 0.06 -3.07 -20.13
N ILE A 171 0.33 -2.63 -18.89
CA ILE A 171 -0.15 -1.36 -18.35
C ILE A 171 0.95 -0.31 -18.52
N GLY A 172 0.67 0.74 -19.28
CA GLY A 172 1.60 1.82 -19.54
C GLY A 172 2.65 1.46 -20.57
N SER A 173 3.70 2.30 -20.67
CA SER A 173 4.81 2.13 -21.60
C SER A 173 5.92 1.31 -20.98
N LYS A 174 6.54 0.44 -21.80
CA LYS A 174 7.71 -0.37 -21.41
C LYS A 174 9.04 0.37 -21.58
N ARG A 175 9.06 1.48 -22.33
CA ARG A 175 10.28 2.10 -22.82
C ARG A 175 10.93 3.13 -21.94
N VAL A 176 10.41 3.43 -20.78
CA VAL A 176 11.02 4.44 -19.92
C VAL A 176 12.30 3.84 -19.32
N ASN A 177 13.45 4.18 -19.90
CA ASN A 177 14.81 3.85 -19.41
C ASN A 177 15.13 2.36 -19.22
N ASN A 178 14.65 1.47 -20.08
CA ASN A 178 14.81 0.03 -19.88
C ASN A 178 14.23 -0.49 -18.55
N TYR A 179 13.69 0.39 -17.72
CA TYR A 179 12.85 -0.01 -16.60
C TYR A 179 11.46 -0.24 -17.14
N LEU A 180 10.87 -1.34 -16.76
CA LEU A 180 9.45 -1.49 -16.92
C LEU A 180 8.80 -0.28 -16.28
N GLY A 181 8.13 0.49 -17.12
CA GLY A 181 7.46 1.67 -16.64
C GLY A 181 6.60 1.32 -15.43
N PHE A 182 6.67 2.13 -14.40
CA PHE A 182 5.81 1.96 -13.22
C PHE A 182 4.34 2.32 -13.55
N GLY A 183 3.98 2.29 -14.84
CA GLY A 183 2.67 2.70 -15.32
C GLY A 183 2.51 4.21 -15.28
N TYR A 184 1.37 4.67 -14.78
CA TYR A 184 1.01 6.09 -14.75
C TYR A 184 1.19 6.73 -13.37
N ASP A 185 1.05 5.97 -12.29
CA ASP A 185 1.03 6.51 -10.93
C ASP A 185 1.79 5.69 -9.89
N SER A 186 2.43 4.60 -10.27
CA SER A 186 3.06 3.70 -9.31
C SER A 186 4.52 4.02 -9.06
N ALA A 187 4.93 3.93 -7.80
CA ALA A 187 6.32 4.00 -7.37
C ALA A 187 6.58 2.95 -6.29
N LEU A 188 7.83 2.48 -6.22
CA LEU A 188 8.22 1.53 -5.18
C LEU A 188 8.16 2.20 -3.80
N VAL A 189 7.51 1.55 -2.83
CA VAL A 189 7.41 2.05 -1.47
C VAL A 189 8.68 1.71 -0.70
N GLN A 190 9.25 2.71 -0.03
CA GLN A 190 10.41 2.51 0.83
C GLN A 190 10.05 1.61 2.02
N GLN A 191 10.94 0.67 2.36
CA GLN A 191 10.72 -0.31 3.39
C GLN A 191 11.25 0.15 4.75
N ASP A 192 10.37 0.25 5.74
CA ASP A 192 10.66 0.45 7.16
C ASP A 192 9.88 -0.56 8.00
N TYR A 193 9.92 -0.48 9.33
CA TYR A 193 9.17 -1.42 10.18
C TYR A 193 7.67 -1.39 9.88
N TYR A 194 7.08 -0.22 9.76
CA TYR A 194 5.64 -0.09 9.53
C TYR A 194 5.25 -0.55 8.12
N SER A 195 6.11 -0.32 7.14
CA SER A 195 5.86 -0.74 5.75
C SER A 195 5.93 -2.26 5.55
N LEU A 196 6.55 -3.00 6.47
CA LEU A 196 6.57 -4.47 6.43
C LEU A 196 5.16 -5.07 6.44
N PHE A 197 4.22 -4.39 7.09
CA PHE A 197 2.84 -4.83 7.24
C PHE A 197 1.89 -4.22 6.22
N ARG A 198 2.43 -3.47 5.24
CA ARG A 198 1.63 -2.92 4.14
C ARG A 198 1.22 -4.00 3.15
N ASP A 199 0.08 -3.78 2.50
CA ASP A 199 -0.47 -4.72 1.54
C ASP A 199 0.30 -4.74 0.21
N ARG A 200 1.01 -3.66 -0.14
CA ARG A 200 1.57 -3.49 -1.47
C ARG A 200 2.99 -2.94 -1.45
N ARG A 201 3.81 -3.43 -2.40
CA ARG A 201 5.17 -2.93 -2.62
C ARG A 201 5.21 -1.61 -3.38
N TYR A 202 4.18 -1.34 -4.18
CA TYR A 202 4.09 -0.14 -5.02
C TYR A 202 2.93 0.73 -4.56
N SER A 203 3.13 2.04 -4.61
CA SER A 203 2.05 3.01 -4.46
C SER A 203 1.17 3.03 -5.72
N GLY A 204 0.02 3.69 -5.66
CA GLY A 204 -0.90 3.74 -6.79
C GLY A 204 -1.57 2.40 -7.06
N LEU A 205 -2.17 2.25 -8.24
CA LEU A 205 -2.94 1.07 -8.61
C LEU A 205 -2.43 0.34 -9.85
N ASP A 206 -1.41 0.88 -10.54
CA ASP A 206 -0.94 0.27 -11.78
C ASP A 206 -0.14 -1.00 -11.57
N ARG A 207 0.65 -1.05 -10.50
CA ARG A 207 1.48 -2.21 -10.19
C ARG A 207 1.05 -2.78 -8.85
N ILE A 208 0.37 -3.92 -8.90
CA ILE A 208 -0.06 -4.67 -7.72
C ILE A 208 0.64 -6.02 -7.76
N SER A 209 1.72 -6.12 -7.01
CA SER A 209 2.56 -7.32 -7.00
C SER A 209 1.85 -8.51 -6.38
N SER A 210 2.24 -9.71 -6.79
CA SER A 210 1.82 -10.93 -6.10
C SER A 210 2.34 -10.91 -4.66
N ALA A 211 1.67 -11.61 -3.80
CA ALA A 211 2.07 -11.78 -2.41
C ALA A 211 1.71 -13.19 -1.94
N ASN A 212 2.67 -13.84 -1.30
CA ASN A 212 2.48 -15.06 -0.54
C ASN A 212 3.57 -15.05 0.52
N GLN A 213 3.26 -14.40 1.64
CA GLN A 213 4.28 -14.01 2.58
C GLN A 213 3.77 -13.94 4.01
N VAL A 214 4.69 -14.15 4.94
CA VAL A 214 4.47 -13.98 6.38
C VAL A 214 5.38 -12.87 6.86
N THR A 215 4.80 -11.86 7.47
CA THR A 215 5.56 -10.80 8.15
C THR A 215 5.54 -11.07 9.64
N VAL A 216 6.71 -11.08 10.26
CA VAL A 216 6.87 -11.29 11.70
C VAL A 216 7.60 -10.09 12.25
N GLY A 217 7.06 -9.51 13.30
CA GLY A 217 7.68 -8.38 13.96
C GLY A 217 7.26 -8.28 15.41
N GLY A 218 7.82 -7.30 16.07
CA GLY A 218 7.49 -7.01 17.44
C GLY A 218 7.99 -5.65 17.86
N THR A 219 7.32 -5.08 18.83
CA THR A 219 7.70 -3.83 19.47
C THR A 219 7.80 -4.06 20.98
N THR A 220 8.86 -3.57 21.58
CA THR A 220 8.97 -3.51 23.03
C THR A 220 8.97 -2.06 23.49
N ARG A 221 8.19 -1.76 24.55
CA ARG A 221 8.03 -0.41 25.08
C ARG A 221 8.39 -0.41 26.56
N PHE A 222 9.05 0.64 26.97
CA PHE A 222 9.46 0.85 28.34
C PHE A 222 8.79 2.11 28.89
N TYR A 223 8.12 1.95 30.01
CA TYR A 223 7.37 3.00 30.70
C TYR A 223 8.04 3.33 32.04
N ASP A 224 8.10 4.61 32.38
CA ASP A 224 8.62 5.04 33.67
C ASP A 224 7.62 4.87 34.82
N ARG A 225 7.97 5.35 36.04
CA ARG A 225 7.11 5.26 37.23
C ARG A 225 5.77 6.01 37.05
N ASN A 226 5.73 7.01 36.18
CA ASN A 226 4.54 7.79 35.88
C ASN A 226 3.70 7.17 34.76
N ALA A 227 4.04 5.97 34.30
CA ALA A 227 3.44 5.29 33.15
C ALA A 227 3.62 6.05 31.82
N ASP A 228 4.63 6.92 31.73
CA ASP A 228 5.01 7.58 30.47
C ASP A 228 5.96 6.69 29.67
N GLU A 229 5.69 6.53 28.38
CA GLU A 229 6.56 5.80 27.49
C GLU A 229 7.87 6.60 27.26
N ARG A 230 9.00 5.97 27.55
CA ARG A 230 10.32 6.61 27.47
C ARG A 230 11.16 6.08 26.33
N PHE A 231 10.97 4.84 25.97
CA PHE A 231 11.76 4.17 24.95
C PHE A 231 10.92 3.09 24.30
N ASN A 232 11.07 2.94 22.97
CA ASN A 232 10.56 1.76 22.28
C ASN A 232 11.53 1.29 21.21
N PHE A 233 11.45 0.01 20.91
CA PHE A 233 12.26 -0.63 19.88
C PHE A 233 11.39 -1.60 19.12
N SER A 234 11.49 -1.56 17.79
CA SER A 234 10.75 -2.45 16.90
C SER A 234 11.70 -3.15 15.94
N ALA A 235 11.44 -4.41 15.68
CA ALA A 235 12.17 -5.21 14.70
C ALA A 235 11.22 -6.13 13.96
N GLY A 236 11.45 -6.35 12.67
CA GLY A 236 10.65 -7.26 11.89
C GLY A 236 11.26 -7.63 10.56
N GLN A 237 10.67 -8.64 9.95
CA GLN A 237 11.14 -9.19 8.68
C GLN A 237 9.98 -9.84 7.93
N ILE A 238 10.01 -9.77 6.59
CA ILE A 238 9.09 -10.49 5.72
C ILE A 238 9.76 -11.78 5.26
N TYR A 239 9.02 -12.89 5.36
CA TYR A 239 9.39 -14.18 4.78
C TYR A 239 8.51 -14.44 3.56
N TYR A 240 9.13 -14.51 2.37
CA TYR A 240 8.43 -14.77 1.12
C TYR A 240 8.33 -16.29 0.89
N LEU A 241 7.11 -16.82 0.95
CA LEU A 241 6.85 -18.22 0.61
C LEU A 241 6.95 -18.43 -0.91
N THR A 242 6.61 -17.38 -1.66
CA THR A 242 6.81 -17.27 -3.10
C THR A 242 7.36 -15.88 -3.39
N ALA A 243 8.27 -15.75 -4.34
CA ALA A 243 8.80 -14.44 -4.73
C ALA A 243 7.67 -13.52 -5.18
N SER A 244 7.64 -12.30 -4.65
CA SER A 244 6.68 -11.27 -5.04
C SER A 244 7.10 -10.64 -6.36
N LYS A 245 6.20 -10.60 -7.35
CA LYS A 245 6.49 -10.13 -8.70
C LYS A 245 5.29 -9.44 -9.34
N ILE A 246 5.55 -8.60 -10.34
CA ILE A 246 4.54 -7.88 -11.13
C ILE A 246 4.53 -8.34 -12.60
N ASP A 247 5.61 -8.96 -13.06
CA ASP A 247 5.83 -9.43 -14.42
C ASP A 247 6.90 -10.53 -14.43
N ASP A 248 7.28 -10.98 -15.61
CA ASP A 248 8.28 -12.05 -15.77
C ASP A 248 9.72 -11.56 -15.70
N ASN A 249 9.96 -10.26 -15.55
CA ASN A 249 11.31 -9.73 -15.44
C ASN A 249 11.90 -10.03 -14.05
N PRO A 250 13.02 -10.78 -13.96
CA PRO A 250 13.63 -11.13 -12.67
C PRO A 250 14.04 -9.92 -11.82
N SER A 251 14.30 -8.77 -12.43
CA SER A 251 14.68 -7.56 -11.69
C SER A 251 13.51 -6.90 -10.92
N ASN A 252 12.28 -7.24 -11.28
CA ASN A 252 11.05 -6.69 -10.67
C ASN A 252 10.44 -7.59 -9.61
N ARG A 253 11.16 -8.60 -9.16
CA ARG A 253 10.70 -9.51 -8.11
C ARG A 253 11.60 -9.44 -6.88
N THR A 254 11.11 -9.93 -5.77
CA THR A 254 11.96 -10.16 -4.61
C THR A 254 12.93 -11.30 -4.92
N SER A 255 14.22 -11.07 -4.69
CA SER A 255 15.29 -12.02 -5.05
C SER A 255 15.65 -12.99 -3.91
N LYS A 256 15.11 -12.76 -2.72
CA LYS A 256 15.44 -13.51 -1.50
C LYS A 256 14.18 -14.13 -0.91
N SER A 257 14.35 -15.24 -0.17
CA SER A 257 13.26 -15.85 0.60
C SER A 257 12.83 -15.00 1.79
N SER A 258 13.62 -14.01 2.17
CA SER A 258 13.27 -13.06 3.23
C SER A 258 13.75 -11.66 2.89
N SER A 259 13.07 -10.66 3.45
CA SER A 259 13.50 -9.27 3.39
C SER A 259 14.69 -9.04 4.32
N SER A 260 15.33 -7.88 4.18
CA SER A 260 16.23 -7.39 5.22
C SER A 260 15.45 -7.11 6.51
N TRP A 261 16.14 -7.16 7.64
CA TRP A 261 15.56 -6.75 8.92
C TRP A 261 15.25 -5.25 8.87
N ALA A 262 14.07 -4.86 9.33
CA ALA A 262 13.71 -3.48 9.60
C ALA A 262 13.77 -3.24 11.10
N LEU A 263 14.54 -2.25 11.50
CA LEU A 263 14.76 -1.88 12.90
C LEU A 263 14.35 -0.43 13.10
N GLU A 264 13.71 -0.15 14.23
CA GLU A 264 13.31 1.20 14.58
C GLU A 264 13.39 1.40 16.09
N SER A 265 13.84 2.56 16.52
CA SER A 265 13.89 2.92 17.93
C SER A 265 13.50 4.38 18.13
N ASN A 266 12.79 4.65 19.22
CA ASN A 266 12.38 5.99 19.61
C ASN A 266 12.69 6.21 21.08
N TRP A 267 13.24 7.38 21.39
CA TRP A 267 13.62 7.80 22.73
C TRP A 267 12.91 9.08 23.07
N LYS A 268 12.31 9.13 24.26
CA LYS A 268 11.73 10.34 24.82
C LYS A 268 12.58 10.77 26.04
N ILE A 269 13.45 11.76 25.81
CA ILE A 269 14.49 12.12 26.77
C ILE A 269 13.93 12.88 27.96
N SER A 270 12.89 13.71 27.80
CA SER A 270 12.33 14.50 28.91
C SER A 270 10.96 15.07 28.54
N ASN A 271 10.03 15.08 29.51
CA ASN A 271 8.77 15.82 29.39
C ASN A 271 8.92 17.34 29.61
N LYS A 272 10.13 17.85 29.86
CA LYS A 272 10.39 19.26 30.21
C LYS A 272 10.64 20.18 29.01
N TRP A 273 10.53 19.68 27.80
CA TRP A 273 10.65 20.47 26.60
C TRP A 273 9.27 20.62 25.95
N ASN A 274 8.44 21.50 26.53
CA ASN A 274 7.27 22.07 25.88
C ASN A 274 7.59 23.51 25.51
#